data_d132f1e5f09769941808c7b9c223c16a
#
_entry.id   d132f1e5f09769941808c7b9c223c16a
#
_cell.length_a   1.000
_cell.length_b   1.000
_cell.length_c   1.000
_cell.angle_alpha   90.00
_cell.angle_beta   90.00
_cell.angle_gamma   90.00
#
_symmetry.space_group_name_H-M   'P 1'
#
loop_
_entity.id
_entity.type
_entity.pdbx_description
1 polymer ?
#
loop_
_entity_poly.entity_id
_entity_poly.type
_entity_poly.pdbx_seq_one_letter_code
_entity_poly.pdbx_strand_id
1 'polypeptide(L)'
;MKSVCDVLHGQTPNALYPFLWVHGVESEEELRREVQKIRESGIGGFCVEARPHKDFNGPGWFRDLALLLDEAKRTGMEMWILDDSHFPTGFADGAVKREHPELCKKFLCCKTLDYAGPMENMTAVLKYALRDP
;
A
#
# COMPACT_ATOMS: atom_id res chain seq x y z
N MET A 1 -11.64 25.57 -4.38
CA MET A 1 -10.18 25.32 -4.49
C MET A 1 -9.52 26.07 -3.35
N LYS A 2 -8.84 25.40 -2.42
CA LYS A 2 -8.15 26.06 -1.31
C LYS A 2 -6.94 26.80 -1.87
N SER A 3 -6.78 28.08 -1.55
CA SER A 3 -5.66 28.89 -2.03
C SER A 3 -4.47 28.79 -1.06
N VAL A 4 -3.26 29.05 -1.54
CA VAL A 4 -2.08 29.18 -0.68
C VAL A 4 -2.29 30.28 0.38
N CYS A 5 -2.98 31.33 0.03
CA CYS A 5 -3.32 32.41 0.96
C CYS A 5 -4.20 31.94 2.12
N ASP A 6 -5.17 31.04 1.86
CA ASP A 6 -6.05 30.50 2.91
C ASP A 6 -5.24 29.68 3.92
N VAL A 7 -4.25 28.91 3.45
CA VAL A 7 -3.34 28.14 4.30
C VAL A 7 -2.45 29.07 5.13
N LEU A 8 -1.84 30.08 4.49
CA LEU A 8 -0.95 31.03 5.16
C LEU A 8 -1.67 31.86 6.24
N HIS A 9 -2.96 32.11 6.05
CA HIS A 9 -3.79 32.84 7.01
C HIS A 9 -4.47 31.92 8.05
N GLY A 10 -4.15 30.61 8.06
CA GLY A 10 -4.73 29.65 8.99
C GLY A 10 -6.23 29.37 8.77
N GLN A 11 -6.76 29.76 7.59
CA GLN A 11 -8.18 29.58 7.26
C GLN A 11 -8.51 28.17 6.78
N THR A 12 -7.50 27.39 6.45
CA THR A 12 -7.63 25.98 6.11
C THR A 12 -6.53 25.16 6.78
N PRO A 13 -6.80 23.90 7.14
CA PRO A 13 -5.76 23.01 7.64
C PRO A 13 -4.62 22.88 6.63
N ASN A 14 -3.43 22.65 7.12
CA ASN A 14 -2.28 22.31 6.29
C ASN A 14 -2.61 21.06 5.43
N ALA A 15 -2.36 21.17 4.12
CA ALA A 15 -2.63 20.11 3.16
C ALA A 15 -1.50 19.05 3.06
N LEU A 16 -0.56 19.04 4.00
CA LEU A 16 0.44 17.99 4.12
C LEU A 16 -0.19 16.76 4.77
N TYR A 17 0.15 15.59 4.22
CA TYR A 17 -0.28 14.29 4.72
C TYR A 17 0.96 13.43 4.97
N PRO A 18 1.58 13.53 6.16
CA PRO A 18 2.73 12.71 6.50
C PRO A 18 2.36 11.23 6.53
N PHE A 19 3.33 10.36 6.25
CA PHE A 19 3.19 8.95 6.50
C PHE A 19 3.22 8.67 8.00
N LEU A 20 2.25 7.91 8.47
CA LEU A 20 2.23 7.30 9.78
C LEU A 20 2.55 5.80 9.62
N TRP A 21 3.73 5.41 10.02
CA TRP A 21 4.18 4.03 9.95
C TRP A 21 3.66 3.23 11.13
N VAL A 22 3.04 2.09 10.83
CA VAL A 22 2.47 1.18 11.81
C VAL A 22 3.12 -0.19 11.67
N HIS A 23 3.62 -0.74 12.78
CA HIS A 23 4.40 -1.98 12.81
C HIS A 23 3.63 -3.15 13.43
N GLY A 24 2.45 -2.90 14.05
CA GLY A 24 1.65 -3.91 14.74
C GLY A 24 2.23 -4.33 16.09
N VAL A 25 3.02 -3.45 16.70
CA VAL A 25 3.57 -3.60 18.05
C VAL A 25 3.14 -2.47 18.97
N GLU A 26 2.58 -1.42 18.40
CA GLU A 26 2.10 -0.24 19.09
C GLU A 26 0.86 -0.57 19.92
N SER A 27 0.78 0.02 21.11
CA SER A 27 -0.43 0.00 21.92
C SER A 27 -1.48 0.95 21.35
N GLU A 28 -2.74 0.74 21.72
CA GLU A 28 -3.84 1.66 21.36
C GLU A 28 -3.54 3.10 21.78
N GLU A 29 -2.99 3.30 22.98
CA GLU A 29 -2.63 4.62 23.48
C GLU A 29 -1.55 5.29 22.64
N GLU A 30 -0.54 4.55 22.20
CA GLU A 30 0.52 5.06 21.34
C GLU A 30 -0.03 5.48 19.97
N LEU A 31 -0.86 4.65 19.34
CA LEU A 31 -1.48 4.98 18.06
C LEU A 31 -2.32 6.26 18.14
N ARG A 32 -3.16 6.38 19.18
CA ARG A 32 -3.97 7.59 19.39
C ARG A 32 -3.11 8.83 19.65
N ARG A 33 -2.07 8.68 20.44
CA ARG A 33 -1.13 9.77 20.73
C ARG A 33 -0.40 10.28 19.50
N GLU A 34 0.00 9.39 18.59
CA GLU A 34 0.66 9.82 17.34
C GLU A 34 -0.29 10.65 16.45
N VAL A 35 -1.54 10.26 16.31
CA VAL A 35 -2.55 11.05 15.58
C VAL A 35 -2.73 12.43 16.24
N GLN A 36 -2.79 12.50 17.57
CA GLN A 36 -2.91 13.76 18.30
C GLN A 36 -1.71 14.68 18.05
N LYS A 37 -0.48 14.16 18.09
CA LYS A 37 0.73 14.94 17.78
C LYS A 37 0.71 15.50 16.37
N ILE A 38 0.28 14.71 15.38
CA ILE A 38 0.13 15.19 14.01
C ILE A 38 -0.88 16.35 13.97
N ARG A 39 -2.00 16.21 14.66
CA ARG A 39 -3.03 17.25 14.76
C ARG A 39 -2.52 18.53 15.44
N GLU A 40 -1.79 18.39 16.55
CA GLU A 40 -1.19 19.51 17.31
C GLU A 40 -0.16 20.28 16.46
N SER A 41 0.47 19.62 15.49
CA SER A 41 1.37 20.26 14.53
C SER A 41 0.64 21.08 13.45
N GLY A 42 -0.68 21.20 13.52
CA GLY A 42 -1.49 21.95 12.56
C GLY A 42 -1.75 21.22 11.25
N ILE A 43 -1.46 19.92 11.18
CA ILE A 43 -1.65 19.07 10.00
C ILE A 43 -3.08 18.53 9.99
N GLY A 44 -3.73 18.55 8.82
CA GLY A 44 -5.14 18.19 8.67
C GLY A 44 -5.42 16.73 8.34
N GLY A 45 -4.39 15.92 8.07
CA GLY A 45 -4.55 14.51 7.74
C GLY A 45 -3.23 13.75 7.73
N PHE A 46 -3.30 12.44 7.54
CA PHE A 46 -2.13 11.55 7.47
C PHE A 46 -2.41 10.35 6.57
N CYS A 47 -1.35 9.70 6.10
CA CYS A 47 -1.42 8.47 5.33
C CYS A 47 -0.82 7.32 6.14
N VAL A 48 -1.62 6.31 6.45
CA VAL A 48 -1.17 5.12 7.19
C VAL A 48 -0.45 4.17 6.25
N GLU A 49 0.73 3.72 6.64
CA GLU A 49 1.53 2.74 5.91
C GLU A 49 2.00 1.63 6.87
N ALA A 50 1.84 0.37 6.47
CA ALA A 50 2.47 -0.77 7.13
C ALA A 50 3.98 -0.78 6.83
N ARG A 51 4.88 -0.80 7.88
CA ARG A 51 6.31 -0.62 7.60
C ARG A 51 7.28 -1.32 8.54
N PRO A 52 7.44 -2.64 8.44
CA PRO A 52 6.44 -3.67 8.13
C PRO A 52 5.45 -3.82 9.28
N HIS A 53 4.23 -4.20 8.97
CA HIS A 53 3.26 -4.57 10.00
C HIS A 53 3.27 -6.09 10.21
N LYS A 54 3.33 -6.57 11.46
CA LYS A 54 3.43 -8.00 11.79
C LYS A 54 2.28 -8.85 11.27
N ASP A 55 1.10 -8.25 11.18
CA ASP A 55 -0.13 -8.92 10.78
C ASP A 55 -0.81 -8.13 9.65
N PHE A 56 -0.01 -7.75 8.61
CA PHE A 56 -0.52 -7.02 7.46
C PHE A 56 -1.59 -7.83 6.73
N ASN A 57 -2.71 -7.18 6.36
CA ASN A 57 -3.92 -7.80 5.83
C ASN A 57 -4.62 -8.79 6.79
N GLY A 58 -4.15 -8.93 8.02
CA GLY A 58 -4.79 -9.72 9.05
C GLY A 58 -5.62 -8.90 10.05
N PRO A 59 -6.25 -9.58 11.03
CA PRO A 59 -7.08 -8.92 12.05
C PRO A 59 -6.37 -7.81 12.82
N GLY A 60 -5.07 -7.94 13.09
CA GLY A 60 -4.27 -6.94 13.78
C GLY A 60 -4.16 -5.65 12.97
N TRP A 61 -3.89 -5.74 11.68
CA TRP A 61 -3.85 -4.58 10.79
C TRP A 61 -5.18 -3.83 10.76
N PHE A 62 -6.29 -4.56 10.58
CA PHE A 62 -7.62 -3.94 10.55
C PHE A 62 -8.04 -3.35 11.89
N ARG A 63 -7.61 -3.94 13.01
CA ARG A 63 -7.79 -3.34 14.35
C ARG A 63 -7.08 -2.00 14.44
N ASP A 64 -5.81 -1.94 14.05
CA ASP A 64 -5.00 -0.72 14.13
C ASP A 64 -5.55 0.38 13.19
N LEU A 65 -5.98 0.01 11.98
CA LEU A 65 -6.67 0.93 11.08
C LEU A 65 -7.97 1.47 11.68
N ALA A 66 -8.76 0.63 12.34
CA ALA A 66 -10.01 1.05 12.99
C ALA A 66 -9.75 2.03 14.14
N LEU A 67 -8.73 1.80 14.95
CA LEU A 67 -8.31 2.71 16.02
C LEU A 67 -7.86 4.07 15.49
N LEU A 68 -7.03 4.07 14.46
CA LEU A 68 -6.54 5.29 13.82
C LEU A 68 -7.68 6.08 13.15
N LEU A 69 -8.61 5.39 12.50
CA LEU A 69 -9.78 6.01 11.88
C LEU A 69 -10.72 6.63 12.92
N ASP A 70 -10.94 5.95 14.04
CA ASP A 70 -11.74 6.46 15.15
C ASP A 70 -11.11 7.75 15.72
N GLU A 71 -9.82 7.75 15.95
CA GLU A 71 -9.10 8.93 16.43
C GLU A 71 -9.07 10.06 15.39
N ALA A 72 -8.90 9.76 14.10
CA ALA A 72 -8.98 10.73 13.03
C ALA A 72 -10.35 11.42 13.00
N LYS A 73 -11.44 10.65 13.11
CA LYS A 73 -12.80 11.19 13.20
C LYS A 73 -12.99 12.08 14.42
N ARG A 74 -12.51 11.64 15.59
CA ARG A 74 -12.60 12.40 16.84
C ARG A 74 -11.87 13.75 16.78
N THR A 75 -10.76 13.80 16.06
CA THR A 75 -9.91 14.99 15.90
C THR A 75 -10.22 15.82 14.65
N GLY A 76 -11.16 15.38 13.81
CA GLY A 76 -11.52 16.05 12.56
C GLY A 76 -10.43 16.01 11.49
N MET A 77 -9.60 14.95 11.50
CA MET A 77 -8.52 14.73 10.54
C MET A 77 -8.96 13.81 9.39
N GLU A 78 -8.31 13.95 8.24
CA GLU A 78 -8.43 13.01 7.13
C GLU A 78 -7.42 11.87 7.28
N MET A 79 -7.84 10.65 7.03
CA MET A 79 -6.98 9.48 7.04
C MET A 79 -6.95 8.84 5.65
N TRP A 80 -5.76 8.63 5.13
CA TRP A 80 -5.48 7.89 3.90
C TRP A 80 -4.77 6.58 4.24
N ILE A 81 -4.87 5.59 3.37
CA ILE A 81 -4.23 4.29 3.55
C ILE A 81 -3.37 4.02 2.33
N LEU A 82 -2.11 3.68 2.55
CA LEU A 82 -1.27 3.08 1.53
C LEU A 82 -1.47 1.56 1.56
N ASP A 83 -1.76 0.98 0.41
CA ASP A 83 -2.23 -0.40 0.25
C ASP A 83 -1.11 -1.45 0.18
N ASP A 84 0.10 -1.13 0.59
CA ASP A 84 1.20 -2.07 0.62
C ASP A 84 1.96 -2.09 1.97
N SER A 85 2.69 -3.17 2.20
CA SER A 85 3.71 -3.25 3.24
C SER A 85 5.13 -3.21 2.66
N HIS A 86 5.25 -3.39 1.34
CA HIS A 86 6.46 -3.34 0.53
C HIS A 86 6.15 -2.91 -0.89
N PHE A 87 7.07 -2.19 -1.53
CA PHE A 87 6.95 -1.93 -2.96
C PHE A 87 7.08 -3.21 -3.80
N PRO A 88 6.40 -3.25 -4.94
CA PRO A 88 5.50 -2.25 -5.51
C PRO A 88 4.09 -2.29 -4.92
N THR A 89 3.40 -1.17 -4.96
CA THR A 89 1.96 -1.06 -4.63
C THR A 89 1.13 -2.12 -5.33
N GLY A 90 0.18 -2.72 -4.59
CA GLY A 90 -0.62 -3.85 -5.07
C GLY A 90 0.04 -5.22 -4.90
N PHE A 91 1.25 -5.26 -4.34
CA PHE A 91 1.90 -6.52 -4.00
C PHE A 91 1.22 -7.22 -2.82
N ALA A 92 0.59 -6.45 -1.93
CA ALA A 92 -0.16 -6.91 -0.76
C ALA A 92 0.62 -7.95 0.10
N ASP A 93 1.92 -7.70 0.30
CA ASP A 93 2.84 -8.65 0.98
C ASP A 93 2.83 -10.07 0.37
N GLY A 94 2.71 -10.15 -0.95
CA GLY A 94 2.66 -11.40 -1.69
C GLY A 94 1.35 -12.19 -1.55
N ALA A 95 0.32 -11.65 -0.90
CA ALA A 95 -0.96 -12.32 -0.71
C ALA A 95 -1.62 -12.71 -2.04
N VAL A 96 -1.65 -11.78 -3.01
CA VAL A 96 -2.22 -12.05 -4.34
C VAL A 96 -1.53 -13.23 -5.01
N LYS A 97 -0.21 -13.30 -4.92
CA LYS A 97 0.57 -14.40 -5.51
C LYS A 97 0.30 -15.74 -4.82
N ARG A 98 0.16 -15.74 -3.48
CA ARG A 98 -0.09 -16.95 -2.70
C ARG A 98 -1.50 -17.48 -2.88
N GLU A 99 -2.50 -16.60 -2.92
CA GLU A 99 -3.91 -16.97 -2.84
C GLU A 99 -4.61 -16.91 -4.20
N HIS A 100 -4.17 -16.01 -5.07
CA HIS A 100 -4.78 -15.74 -6.38
C HIS A 100 -3.73 -15.58 -7.49
N PRO A 101 -2.90 -16.59 -7.77
CA PRO A 101 -1.83 -16.52 -8.78
C PRO A 101 -2.37 -16.22 -10.19
N GLU A 102 -3.62 -16.51 -10.47
CA GLU A 102 -4.29 -16.19 -11.73
C GLU A 102 -4.44 -14.68 -11.97
N LEU A 103 -4.46 -13.86 -10.89
CA LEU A 103 -4.54 -12.40 -10.92
C LEU A 103 -3.17 -11.73 -11.07
N CYS A 104 -2.09 -12.49 -10.98
CA CYS A 104 -0.76 -11.94 -11.13
C CYS A 104 -0.51 -11.41 -12.54
N LYS A 105 0.34 -10.39 -12.63
CA LYS A 105 0.81 -9.82 -13.89
C LYS A 105 1.42 -10.91 -14.77
N LYS A 106 1.01 -10.96 -16.04
CA LYS A 106 1.52 -11.90 -17.04
C LYS A 106 2.41 -11.19 -18.04
N PHE A 107 3.48 -11.82 -18.45
CA PHE A 107 4.40 -11.31 -19.44
C PHE A 107 4.40 -12.22 -20.67
N LEU A 108 4.41 -11.64 -21.85
CA LEU A 108 4.72 -12.36 -23.06
C LEU A 108 6.25 -12.49 -23.17
N CYS A 109 6.75 -13.73 -23.15
CA CYS A 109 8.18 -13.99 -23.32
C CYS A 109 8.43 -14.59 -24.71
N CYS A 110 9.43 -14.06 -25.40
CA CYS A 110 9.95 -14.63 -26.64
C CYS A 110 11.19 -15.48 -26.28
N LYS A 111 11.22 -16.71 -26.75
CA LYS A 111 12.40 -17.59 -26.69
C LYS A 111 12.83 -17.96 -28.08
N THR A 112 14.03 -17.57 -28.45
CA THR A 112 14.65 -17.99 -29.72
C THR A 112 15.37 -19.31 -29.47
N LEU A 113 15.13 -20.27 -30.38
CA LEU A 113 15.82 -21.56 -30.36
C LEU A 113 16.55 -21.65 -31.70
N ASP A 114 17.87 -21.86 -31.67
CA ASP A 114 18.66 -22.19 -32.83
C ASP A 114 18.49 -23.67 -33.12
N TYR A 115 18.15 -23.99 -34.38
CA TYR A 115 17.94 -25.35 -34.83
C TYR A 115 18.74 -25.62 -36.11
N ALA A 116 19.55 -26.65 -36.09
CA ALA A 116 20.35 -27.07 -37.20
C ALA A 116 19.68 -28.24 -37.95
N GLY A 117 18.99 -27.96 -39.05
CA GLY A 117 18.39 -28.97 -39.91
C GLY A 117 16.96 -28.62 -40.36
N PRO A 118 16.42 -29.39 -41.35
CA PRO A 118 15.04 -29.21 -41.76
C PRO A 118 14.07 -29.60 -40.64
N MET A 119 13.06 -28.76 -40.38
CA MET A 119 11.97 -29.04 -39.44
C MET A 119 10.69 -29.31 -40.23
N GLU A 120 10.17 -30.53 -40.11
CA GLU A 120 8.85 -30.88 -40.63
C GLU A 120 7.87 -31.12 -39.47
N ASN A 121 6.62 -30.66 -39.62
CA ASN A 121 5.52 -30.90 -38.70
C ASN A 121 5.73 -30.39 -37.25
N MET A 122 6.39 -29.24 -37.10
CA MET A 122 6.59 -28.67 -35.77
C MET A 122 5.31 -27.97 -35.27
N THR A 123 4.79 -28.47 -34.16
CA THR A 123 3.73 -27.77 -33.40
C THR A 123 4.37 -26.82 -32.41
N ALA A 124 4.19 -25.52 -32.62
CA ALA A 124 4.57 -24.52 -31.62
C ALA A 124 3.58 -24.56 -30.46
N VAL A 125 4.04 -24.94 -29.27
CA VAL A 125 3.25 -24.87 -28.05
C VAL A 125 3.59 -23.61 -27.32
N LEU A 126 2.67 -22.66 -27.28
CA LEU A 126 2.77 -21.49 -26.41
C LEU A 126 2.51 -21.93 -24.96
N LYS A 127 3.56 -22.06 -24.17
CA LYS A 127 3.46 -22.23 -22.72
C LYS A 127 3.57 -20.87 -22.06
N TYR A 128 2.53 -20.46 -21.37
CA TYR A 128 2.60 -19.33 -20.46
C TYR A 128 3.34 -19.77 -19.20
N ALA A 129 4.55 -19.28 -19.00
CA ALA A 129 5.25 -19.44 -17.75
C ALA A 129 5.02 -18.19 -16.91
N LEU A 130 4.40 -18.34 -15.75
CA LEU A 130 4.45 -17.32 -14.71
C LEU A 130 5.91 -17.30 -14.22
N ARG A 131 6.65 -16.26 -14.56
CA ARG A 131 7.94 -16.00 -13.92
C ARG A 131 7.73 -14.95 -12.86
N ASP A 132 8.27 -15.23 -11.70
CA ASP A 132 8.48 -14.23 -10.69
C ASP A 132 9.42 -13.15 -11.20
N PRO A 133 9.17 -11.87 -10.87
CA PRO A 133 10.11 -10.79 -11.14
C PRO A 133 11.42 -11.00 -10.39
#